data_fe753b18b4abf77cefc3a8b95c21daf0
#
_entry.id   fe753b18b4abf77cefc3a8b95c21daf0
#
_cell.length_a   1.000
_cell.length_b   1.000
_cell.length_c   1.000
_cell.angle_alpha   90.00
_cell.angle_beta   90.00
_cell.angle_gamma   90.00
#
_symmetry.space_group_name_H-M   'P 1'
#
loop_
_entity.id
_entity.type
_entity.pdbx_description
1 polymer ?
#
loop_
_entity_poly.entity_id
_entity_poly.type
_entity_poly.pdbx_seq_one_letter_code
_entity_poly.pdbx_strand_id
1 'polypeptide(L)'
;MARTFPPLQPPDTHYLNAAEGWLGLGSVSEAHEEMKKISLEGRFHPDVLRVRWDVYARGGHWEFAHTIAQGLVAFLPNDPIGFINRSVALHELKRTPEAWNQLLPAALKFSENSTIALHLARYACQLGRLEEAKAWIKKAVSLEDAGDLMSRALKDPDLAPLWPYYGKLSTAHK
;
A
#
# COMPACT_ATOMS: atom_id res chain seq x y z
N MET A 1 13.23 -19.78 4.91
CA MET A 1 12.18 -20.05 5.93
C MET A 1 11.45 -18.74 6.24
N ALA A 2 10.12 -18.72 6.24
CA ALA A 2 9.37 -17.57 6.71
C ALA A 2 9.61 -17.38 8.22
N ARG A 3 9.92 -16.16 8.66
CA ARG A 3 10.00 -15.86 10.08
C ARG A 3 8.61 -15.96 10.68
N THR A 4 8.44 -16.79 11.71
CA THR A 4 7.23 -16.80 12.53
C THR A 4 7.44 -15.82 13.69
N PHE A 5 6.51 -14.90 13.85
CA PHE A 5 6.50 -13.99 14.99
C PHE A 5 5.55 -14.56 16.06
N PRO A 6 5.96 -14.62 17.34
CA PRO A 6 5.03 -14.97 18.39
C PRO A 6 3.92 -13.91 18.47
N PRO A 7 2.69 -14.28 18.90
CA PRO A 7 1.63 -13.30 19.09
C PRO A 7 2.07 -12.16 20.02
N LEU A 8 1.70 -10.94 19.65
CA LEU A 8 1.96 -9.78 20.50
C LEU A 8 1.24 -9.96 21.85
N GLN A 9 1.94 -9.68 22.94
CA GLN A 9 1.42 -9.88 24.30
C GLN A 9 0.95 -8.55 24.91
N PRO A 10 0.04 -8.60 25.92
CA PRO A 10 -0.24 -7.44 26.75
C PRO A 10 1.04 -6.92 27.47
N PRO A 11 1.21 -5.59 27.66
CA PRO A 11 0.22 -4.56 27.32
C PRO A 11 0.23 -4.10 25.86
N ASP A 12 1.20 -4.54 25.03
CA ASP A 12 1.41 -4.06 23.65
C ASP A 12 0.18 -4.29 22.75
N THR A 13 -0.52 -5.43 22.91
CA THR A 13 -1.78 -5.69 22.19
C THR A 13 -2.85 -4.64 22.49
N HIS A 14 -2.93 -4.17 23.75
CA HIS A 14 -3.90 -3.15 24.14
C HIS A 14 -3.60 -1.80 23.48
N TYR A 15 -2.33 -1.40 23.45
CA TYR A 15 -1.90 -0.17 22.81
C TYR A 15 -2.09 -0.23 21.29
N LEU A 16 -1.81 -1.40 20.68
CA LEU A 16 -2.02 -1.59 19.24
C LEU A 16 -3.51 -1.46 18.88
N ASN A 17 -4.38 -2.17 19.60
CA ASN A 17 -5.83 -2.10 19.38
C ASN A 17 -6.39 -0.69 19.60
N ALA A 18 -5.89 0.03 20.60
CA ALA A 18 -6.27 1.42 20.85
C ALA A 18 -5.84 2.33 19.66
N ALA A 19 -4.62 2.16 19.16
CA ALA A 19 -4.14 2.90 18.01
C ALA A 19 -4.98 2.65 16.74
N GLU A 20 -5.35 1.39 16.47
CA GLU A 20 -6.26 1.03 15.37
C GLU A 20 -7.64 1.68 15.56
N GLY A 21 -8.17 1.66 16.78
CA GLY A 21 -9.44 2.32 17.12
C GLY A 21 -9.38 3.82 16.81
N TRP A 22 -8.33 4.52 17.23
CA TRP A 22 -8.13 5.95 16.95
C TRP A 22 -7.99 6.23 15.44
N LEU A 23 -7.26 5.38 14.70
CA LEU A 23 -7.20 5.49 13.24
C LEU A 23 -8.57 5.31 12.58
N GLY A 24 -9.40 4.40 13.09
CA GLY A 24 -10.78 4.22 12.64
C GLY A 24 -11.65 5.46 12.85
N LEU A 25 -11.38 6.24 13.90
CA LEU A 25 -12.04 7.53 14.19
C LEU A 25 -11.40 8.72 13.47
N GLY A 26 -10.32 8.51 12.71
CA GLY A 26 -9.58 9.59 12.03
C GLY A 26 -8.62 10.37 12.93
N SER A 27 -8.44 9.96 14.18
CA SER A 27 -7.59 10.63 15.19
C SER A 27 -6.14 10.11 15.13
N VAL A 28 -5.37 10.65 14.17
CA VAL A 28 -3.99 10.21 13.91
C VAL A 28 -3.04 10.52 15.06
N SER A 29 -3.22 11.67 15.74
CA SER A 29 -2.39 12.08 16.88
C SER A 29 -2.53 11.12 18.06
N GLU A 30 -3.75 10.75 18.42
CA GLU A 30 -4.05 9.81 19.50
C GLU A 30 -3.51 8.41 19.17
N ALA A 31 -3.70 7.97 17.92
CA ALA A 31 -3.09 6.71 17.45
C ALA A 31 -1.57 6.74 17.60
N HIS A 32 -0.91 7.85 17.27
CA HIS A 32 0.54 8.00 17.43
C HIS A 32 0.97 7.93 18.90
N GLU A 33 0.23 8.55 19.82
CA GLU A 33 0.51 8.46 21.26
C GLU A 33 0.38 7.03 21.80
N GLU A 34 -0.63 6.25 21.34
CA GLU A 34 -0.72 4.85 21.71
C GLU A 34 0.47 4.02 21.17
N MET A 35 0.89 4.26 19.94
CA MET A 35 2.05 3.57 19.34
C MET A 35 3.37 3.83 20.06
N LYS A 36 3.52 4.96 20.79
CA LYS A 36 4.71 5.25 21.60
C LYS A 36 4.84 4.36 22.83
N LYS A 37 3.71 3.88 23.37
CA LYS A 37 3.66 3.06 24.57
C LYS A 37 4.12 1.62 24.33
N ILE A 38 4.16 1.17 23.07
CA ILE A 38 4.58 -0.18 22.70
C ILE A 38 6.03 -0.41 23.10
N SER A 39 6.29 -1.57 23.72
CA SER A 39 7.60 -2.00 24.21
C SER A 39 8.67 -2.02 23.11
N LEU A 40 9.94 -2.02 23.50
CA LEU A 40 11.05 -2.10 22.53
C LEU A 40 10.99 -3.40 21.72
N GLU A 41 10.64 -4.51 22.34
CA GLU A 41 10.50 -5.81 21.71
C GLU A 41 9.32 -5.83 20.73
N GLY A 42 8.17 -5.25 21.12
CA GLY A 42 6.95 -5.20 20.32
C GLY A 42 7.07 -4.30 19.08
N ARG A 43 7.98 -3.30 19.11
CA ARG A 43 8.09 -2.31 18.02
C ARG A 43 8.41 -2.89 16.64
N PHE A 44 9.01 -4.07 16.59
CA PHE A 44 9.38 -4.75 15.35
C PHE A 44 8.41 -5.87 14.98
N HIS A 45 7.35 -6.06 15.76
CA HIS A 45 6.30 -7.02 15.40
C HIS A 45 5.60 -6.55 14.11
N PRO A 46 5.33 -7.46 13.14
CA PRO A 46 4.74 -7.08 11.86
C PRO A 46 3.42 -6.32 11.98
N ASP A 47 2.54 -6.71 12.91
CA ASP A 47 1.26 -6.01 13.10
C ASP A 47 1.47 -4.59 13.61
N VAL A 48 2.43 -4.39 14.51
CA VAL A 48 2.83 -3.05 14.99
C VAL A 48 3.40 -2.21 13.85
N LEU A 49 4.22 -2.81 12.97
CA LEU A 49 4.77 -2.09 11.81
C LEU A 49 3.68 -1.69 10.82
N ARG A 50 2.65 -2.53 10.60
CA ARG A 50 1.50 -2.18 9.73
C ARG A 50 0.75 -0.96 10.27
N VAL A 51 0.35 -1.01 11.55
CA VAL A 51 -0.38 0.12 12.17
C VAL A 51 0.48 1.38 12.22
N ARG A 52 1.77 1.25 12.52
CA ARG A 52 2.71 2.37 12.53
C ARG A 52 2.86 3.00 11.15
N TRP A 53 2.88 2.18 10.10
CA TRP A 53 2.88 2.69 8.72
C TRP A 53 1.62 3.51 8.45
N ASP A 54 0.44 3.01 8.84
CA ASP A 54 -0.84 3.72 8.67
C ASP A 54 -0.86 5.05 9.41
N VAL A 55 -0.34 5.10 10.64
CA VAL A 55 -0.20 6.34 11.44
C VAL A 55 0.66 7.36 10.70
N TYR A 56 1.84 6.97 10.23
CA TYR A 56 2.73 7.89 9.52
C TYR A 56 2.17 8.31 8.16
N ALA A 57 1.59 7.40 7.40
CA ALA A 57 1.00 7.68 6.10
C ALA A 57 -0.18 8.67 6.21
N ARG A 58 -1.11 8.44 7.14
CA ARG A 58 -2.24 9.35 7.37
C ARG A 58 -1.80 10.69 7.97
N GLY A 59 -0.69 10.72 8.70
CA GLY A 59 -0.06 11.93 9.19
C GLY A 59 0.76 12.70 8.15
N GLY A 60 0.90 12.18 6.92
CA GLY A 60 1.72 12.77 5.86
C GLY A 60 3.24 12.64 6.10
N HIS A 61 3.66 11.80 7.04
CA HIS A 61 5.07 11.59 7.39
C HIS A 61 5.71 10.51 6.51
N TRP A 62 5.81 10.77 5.21
CA TRP A 62 6.13 9.77 4.19
C TRP A 62 7.55 9.18 4.29
N GLU A 63 8.56 9.92 4.77
CA GLU A 63 9.90 9.38 5.00
C GLU A 63 9.90 8.31 6.11
N PHE A 64 9.15 8.55 7.20
CA PHE A 64 8.99 7.55 8.25
C PHE A 64 8.17 6.35 7.75
N ALA A 65 7.07 6.59 7.01
CA ALA A 65 6.29 5.52 6.39
C ALA A 65 7.16 4.66 5.45
N HIS A 66 8.02 5.27 4.64
CA HIS A 66 8.97 4.56 3.78
C HIS A 66 9.92 3.67 4.58
N THR A 67 10.50 4.18 5.66
CA THR A 67 11.39 3.42 6.55
C THR A 67 10.68 2.22 7.18
N ILE A 68 9.43 2.40 7.65
CA ILE A 68 8.63 1.30 8.21
C ILE A 68 8.33 0.24 7.14
N ALA A 69 7.98 0.66 5.93
CA ALA A 69 7.69 -0.27 4.83
C ALA A 69 8.93 -1.09 4.41
N GLN A 70 10.14 -0.53 4.49
CA GLN A 70 11.38 -1.29 4.29
C GLN A 70 11.51 -2.41 5.33
N GLY A 71 11.18 -2.13 6.60
CA GLY A 71 11.11 -3.15 7.65
C GLY A 71 10.10 -4.25 7.34
N LEU A 72 8.89 -3.89 6.87
CA LEU A 72 7.87 -4.87 6.47
C LEU A 72 8.36 -5.79 5.35
N VAL A 73 9.02 -5.25 4.31
CA VAL A 73 9.62 -6.07 3.24
C VAL A 73 10.67 -7.04 3.79
N ALA A 74 11.50 -6.60 4.73
CA ALA A 74 12.56 -7.42 5.31
C ALA A 74 12.03 -8.53 6.22
N PHE A 75 10.99 -8.24 7.01
CA PHE A 75 10.41 -9.20 7.96
C PHE A 75 9.38 -10.13 7.31
N LEU A 76 8.62 -9.62 6.34
CA LEU A 76 7.55 -10.32 5.63
C LEU A 76 7.79 -10.35 4.12
N PRO A 77 8.87 -10.98 3.64
CA PRO A 77 9.22 -10.94 2.21
C PRO A 77 8.19 -11.65 1.31
N ASN A 78 7.29 -12.45 1.88
CA ASN A 78 6.22 -13.16 1.17
C ASN A 78 4.83 -12.51 1.32
N ASP A 79 4.76 -11.33 1.92
CA ASP A 79 3.55 -10.51 2.02
C ASP A 79 3.68 -9.31 1.07
N PRO A 80 2.73 -9.07 0.17
CA PRO A 80 2.79 -7.96 -0.78
C PRO A 80 2.71 -6.58 -0.11
N ILE A 81 2.15 -6.50 1.12
CA ILE A 81 1.83 -5.21 1.77
C ILE A 81 3.06 -4.31 1.96
N GLY A 82 4.20 -4.89 2.37
CA GLY A 82 5.43 -4.11 2.54
C GLY A 82 5.93 -3.48 1.23
N PHE A 83 5.82 -4.21 0.12
CA PHE A 83 6.22 -3.72 -1.21
C PHE A 83 5.30 -2.61 -1.70
N ILE A 84 3.97 -2.78 -1.52
CA ILE A 84 2.97 -1.77 -1.86
C ILE A 84 3.21 -0.51 -1.03
N ASN A 85 3.27 -0.64 0.29
CA ASN A 85 3.45 0.47 1.22
C ASN A 85 4.72 1.27 0.94
N ARG A 86 5.83 0.57 0.64
CA ARG A 86 7.10 1.22 0.27
C ARG A 86 6.96 2.04 -1.01
N SER A 87 6.32 1.49 -2.03
CA SER A 87 6.12 2.19 -3.30
C SER A 87 5.17 3.38 -3.16
N VAL A 88 4.11 3.26 -2.34
CA VAL A 88 3.19 4.38 -2.03
C VAL A 88 3.95 5.52 -1.36
N ALA A 89 4.73 5.23 -0.32
CA ALA A 89 5.51 6.26 0.36
C ALA A 89 6.50 6.97 -0.58
N LEU A 90 7.18 6.24 -1.47
CA LEU A 90 8.07 6.84 -2.47
C LEU A 90 7.31 7.73 -3.46
N HIS A 91 6.14 7.31 -3.90
CA HIS A 91 5.32 8.10 -4.81
C HIS A 91 4.86 9.42 -4.16
N GLU A 92 4.40 9.38 -2.93
CA GLU A 92 4.00 10.56 -2.16
C GLU A 92 5.18 11.53 -1.91
N LEU A 93 6.39 11.00 -1.78
CA LEU A 93 7.64 11.77 -1.74
C LEU A 93 8.05 12.34 -3.10
N LYS A 94 7.21 12.20 -4.14
CA LYS A 94 7.49 12.62 -5.53
C LYS A 94 8.65 11.87 -6.18
N ARG A 95 8.95 10.67 -5.70
CA ARG A 95 9.98 9.75 -6.19
C ARG A 95 9.34 8.62 -7.01
N THR A 96 8.39 8.97 -7.90
CA THR A 96 7.61 8.00 -8.71
C THR A 96 8.46 7.04 -9.54
N PRO A 97 9.59 7.47 -10.18
CA PRO A 97 10.46 6.52 -10.87
C PRO A 97 11.01 5.41 -9.96
N GLU A 98 11.35 5.76 -8.71
CA GLU A 98 11.82 4.79 -7.73
C GLU A 98 10.68 3.90 -7.23
N ALA A 99 9.49 4.46 -7.00
CA ALA A 99 8.29 3.70 -6.64
C ALA A 99 8.01 2.61 -7.69
N TRP A 100 8.05 2.96 -8.97
CA TRP A 100 7.92 2.03 -10.09
C TRP A 100 8.98 0.94 -10.05
N ASN A 101 10.26 1.32 -9.99
CA ASN A 101 11.38 0.39 -10.03
C ASN A 101 11.39 -0.60 -8.86
N GLN A 102 10.91 -0.17 -7.69
CA GLN A 102 10.86 -1.01 -6.50
C GLN A 102 9.61 -1.90 -6.44
N LEU A 103 8.51 -1.51 -7.08
CA LEU A 103 7.28 -2.29 -7.10
C LEU A 103 7.24 -3.31 -8.25
N LEU A 104 7.83 -2.99 -9.41
CA LEU A 104 7.77 -3.82 -10.61
C LEU A 104 8.25 -5.28 -10.36
N PRO A 105 9.36 -5.55 -9.65
CA PRO A 105 9.76 -6.92 -9.34
C PRO A 105 8.75 -7.67 -8.47
N ALA A 106 8.01 -6.97 -7.60
CA ALA A 106 6.98 -7.58 -6.77
C ALA A 106 5.78 -8.07 -7.60
N ALA A 107 5.48 -7.44 -8.75
CA ALA A 107 4.43 -7.89 -9.65
C ALA A 107 4.68 -9.28 -10.26
N LEU A 108 5.94 -9.70 -10.37
CA LEU A 108 6.29 -11.06 -10.80
C LEU A 108 6.08 -12.06 -9.66
N LYS A 109 6.44 -11.67 -8.44
CA LYS A 109 6.32 -12.51 -7.25
C LYS A 109 4.86 -12.68 -6.80
N PHE A 110 4.06 -11.65 -6.93
CA PHE A 110 2.66 -11.59 -6.52
C PHE A 110 1.77 -11.31 -7.73
N SER A 111 1.84 -12.19 -8.74
CA SER A 111 1.22 -12.00 -10.06
C SER A 111 -0.30 -11.83 -10.02
N GLU A 112 -0.95 -12.37 -8.98
CA GLU A 112 -2.39 -12.32 -8.77
C GLU A 112 -2.85 -11.17 -7.86
N ASN A 113 -1.96 -10.22 -7.54
CA ASN A 113 -2.32 -9.08 -6.70
C ASN A 113 -2.75 -7.88 -7.55
N SER A 114 -4.07 -7.62 -7.59
CA SER A 114 -4.67 -6.51 -8.32
C SER A 114 -4.18 -5.13 -7.84
N THR A 115 -3.93 -4.98 -6.53
CA THR A 115 -3.45 -3.72 -5.94
C THR A 115 -2.07 -3.34 -6.46
N ILE A 116 -1.16 -4.31 -6.61
CA ILE A 116 0.16 -4.05 -7.22
C ILE A 116 -0.01 -3.57 -8.67
N ALA A 117 -0.86 -4.25 -9.46
CA ALA A 117 -1.12 -3.87 -10.84
C ALA A 117 -1.73 -2.46 -10.93
N LEU A 118 -2.66 -2.11 -10.02
CA LEU A 118 -3.27 -0.78 -9.97
C LEU A 118 -2.24 0.31 -9.64
N HIS A 119 -1.34 0.09 -8.68
CA HIS A 119 -0.28 1.05 -8.37
C HIS A 119 0.72 1.21 -9.51
N LEU A 120 1.06 0.12 -10.21
CA LEU A 120 1.91 0.22 -11.40
C LEU A 120 1.22 0.99 -12.53
N ALA A 121 -0.10 0.83 -12.74
CA ALA A 121 -0.85 1.67 -13.68
C ALA A 121 -0.78 3.15 -13.31
N ARG A 122 -0.98 3.48 -12.02
CA ARG A 122 -0.85 4.83 -11.48
C ARG A 122 0.52 5.44 -11.77
N TYR A 123 1.58 4.72 -11.41
CA TYR A 123 2.96 5.23 -11.60
C TYR A 123 3.29 5.37 -13.08
N ALA A 124 2.85 4.45 -13.95
CA ALA A 124 3.03 4.57 -15.39
C ALA A 124 2.34 5.82 -15.95
N CYS A 125 1.13 6.17 -15.49
CA CYS A 125 0.45 7.41 -15.84
C CYS A 125 1.29 8.64 -15.48
N GLN A 126 1.79 8.70 -14.25
CA GLN A 126 2.58 9.82 -13.76
C GLN A 126 3.95 9.95 -14.47
N LEU A 127 4.45 8.84 -15.03
CA LEU A 127 5.68 8.79 -15.83
C LEU A 127 5.42 9.03 -17.32
N GLY A 128 4.17 9.29 -17.75
CA GLY A 128 3.79 9.50 -19.15
C GLY A 128 3.80 8.22 -20.01
N ARG A 129 3.88 7.03 -19.38
CA ARG A 129 3.95 5.71 -20.04
C ARG A 129 2.55 5.12 -20.24
N LEU A 130 1.72 5.81 -21.05
CA LEU A 130 0.29 5.51 -21.14
C LEU A 130 -0.03 4.09 -21.64
N GLU A 131 0.76 3.53 -22.55
CA GLU A 131 0.50 2.16 -23.04
C GLU A 131 0.81 1.11 -21.96
N GLU A 132 1.86 1.32 -21.17
CA GLU A 132 2.15 0.47 -19.99
C GLU A 132 1.04 0.62 -18.94
N ALA A 133 0.57 1.84 -18.70
CA ALA A 133 -0.55 2.10 -17.76
C ALA A 133 -1.82 1.35 -18.18
N LYS A 134 -2.17 1.36 -19.50
CA LYS A 134 -3.30 0.59 -20.04
C LYS A 134 -3.13 -0.92 -19.86
N ALA A 135 -1.93 -1.44 -20.04
CA ALA A 135 -1.64 -2.85 -19.84
C ALA A 135 -1.82 -3.25 -18.36
N TRP A 136 -1.32 -2.43 -17.44
CA TRP A 136 -1.43 -2.70 -16.01
C TRP A 136 -2.86 -2.56 -15.48
N ILE A 137 -3.63 -1.57 -15.93
CA ILE A 137 -5.04 -1.46 -15.51
C ILE A 137 -5.87 -2.61 -16.05
N LYS A 138 -5.62 -3.08 -17.28
CA LYS A 138 -6.27 -4.26 -17.83
C LYS A 138 -5.95 -5.50 -17.00
N LYS A 139 -4.71 -5.67 -16.56
CA LYS A 139 -4.32 -6.74 -15.65
C LYS A 139 -5.05 -6.63 -14.32
N ALA A 140 -5.10 -5.45 -13.70
CA ALA A 140 -5.82 -5.26 -12.44
C ALA A 140 -7.29 -5.65 -12.56
N VAL A 141 -7.98 -5.23 -13.62
CA VAL A 141 -9.39 -5.58 -13.92
C VAL A 141 -9.59 -7.08 -14.09
N SER A 142 -8.61 -7.82 -14.62
CA SER A 142 -8.73 -9.28 -14.77
C SER A 142 -8.57 -10.06 -13.47
N LEU A 143 -8.11 -9.41 -12.38
CA LEU A 143 -7.79 -10.04 -11.10
C LEU A 143 -8.83 -9.77 -10.01
N GLU A 144 -9.72 -8.80 -10.17
CA GLU A 144 -10.77 -8.48 -9.20
C GLU A 144 -12.02 -7.97 -9.92
N ASP A 145 -13.10 -7.72 -9.15
CA ASP A 145 -14.33 -7.16 -9.72
C ASP A 145 -14.06 -5.82 -10.42
N ALA A 146 -14.45 -5.77 -11.69
CA ALA A 146 -14.19 -4.60 -12.55
C ALA A 146 -14.93 -3.34 -12.06
N GLY A 147 -16.11 -3.49 -11.44
CA GLY A 147 -16.91 -2.36 -10.93
C GLY A 147 -16.23 -1.69 -9.74
N ASP A 148 -15.76 -2.49 -8.79
CA ASP A 148 -15.07 -2.00 -7.59
C ASP A 148 -13.73 -1.35 -7.94
N LEU A 149 -12.94 -1.99 -8.79
CA LEU A 149 -11.68 -1.45 -9.26
C LEU A 149 -11.88 -0.14 -10.03
N MET A 150 -12.84 -0.08 -10.95
CA MET A 150 -13.14 1.13 -11.72
C MET A 150 -13.63 2.27 -10.82
N SER A 151 -14.47 1.97 -9.81
CA SER A 151 -14.92 2.98 -8.84
C SER A 151 -13.75 3.61 -8.09
N ARG A 152 -12.73 2.84 -7.71
CA ARG A 152 -11.49 3.35 -7.10
C ARG A 152 -10.64 4.12 -8.09
N ALA A 153 -10.45 3.59 -9.29
CA ALA A 153 -9.61 4.18 -10.32
C ALA A 153 -10.15 5.53 -10.84
N LEU A 154 -11.48 5.70 -10.92
CA LEU A 154 -12.10 6.95 -11.32
C LEU A 154 -12.03 8.06 -10.24
N LYS A 155 -11.76 7.69 -8.99
CA LYS A 155 -11.55 8.64 -7.89
C LYS A 155 -10.07 9.02 -7.71
N ASP A 156 -9.17 8.35 -8.39
CA ASP A 156 -7.74 8.56 -8.29
C ASP A 156 -7.26 9.56 -9.35
N PRO A 157 -6.85 10.79 -8.97
CA PRO A 157 -6.41 11.80 -9.90
C PRO A 157 -5.14 11.40 -10.67
N ASP A 158 -4.30 10.53 -10.10
CA ASP A 158 -3.09 10.05 -10.76
C ASP A 158 -3.39 9.13 -11.94
N LEU A 159 -4.60 8.55 -11.98
CA LEU A 159 -5.11 7.74 -13.07
C LEU A 159 -5.95 8.53 -14.10
N ALA A 160 -6.10 9.85 -13.91
CA ALA A 160 -6.88 10.69 -14.82
C ALA A 160 -6.51 10.54 -16.31
N PRO A 161 -5.24 10.34 -16.70
CA PRO A 161 -4.89 10.09 -18.10
C PRO A 161 -5.54 8.85 -18.72
N LEU A 162 -5.99 7.89 -17.91
CA LEU A 162 -6.68 6.67 -18.36
C LEU A 162 -8.21 6.78 -18.38
N TRP A 163 -8.81 7.80 -17.80
CA TRP A 163 -10.28 7.91 -17.71
C TRP A 163 -10.99 7.80 -19.07
N PRO A 164 -10.49 8.39 -20.19
CA PRO A 164 -11.09 8.21 -21.50
C PRO A 164 -11.04 6.76 -22.01
N TYR A 165 -10.11 5.95 -21.48
CA TYR A 165 -9.92 4.55 -21.86
C TYR A 165 -10.88 3.61 -21.12
N TYR A 166 -11.35 3.97 -19.91
CA TYR A 166 -12.17 3.11 -19.06
C TYR A 166 -13.51 2.75 -19.66
N GLY A 167 -14.14 3.63 -20.44
CA GLY A 167 -15.36 3.32 -21.18
C GLY A 167 -15.24 2.13 -22.12
N LYS A 168 -14.03 1.87 -22.64
CA LYS A 168 -13.75 0.72 -23.52
C LYS A 168 -13.53 -0.59 -22.76
N LEU A 169 -13.08 -0.52 -21.50
CA LEU A 169 -12.87 -1.70 -20.64
C LEU A 169 -14.21 -2.28 -20.15
N SER A 170 -15.18 -1.42 -19.84
CA SER A 170 -16.52 -1.82 -19.37
C SER A 170 -17.33 -2.58 -20.44
N THR A 171 -17.06 -2.39 -21.72
CA THR A 171 -17.77 -3.04 -22.84
C THR A 171 -17.19 -4.38 -23.27
N ALA A 172 -15.94 -4.68 -22.87
CA ALA A 172 -15.24 -5.91 -23.29
C ALA A 172 -15.57 -7.14 -22.43
N HIS A 173 -16.37 -7.00 -21.37
CA HIS A 173 -16.76 -8.06 -20.43
C HIS A 173 -18.26 -8.38 -20.50
N LYS A 174 -18.96 -7.97 -21.59
CA LYS A 174 -20.28 -8.44 -21.99
C LYS A 174 -20.14 -9.36 -23.19
#